data_30f2e4776e11f9acdbc5f0f9f9af81ef
#
_entry.id   30f2e4776e11f9acdbc5f0f9f9af81ef
#
_cell.length_a   1.000
_cell.length_b   1.000
_cell.length_c   1.000
_cell.angle_alpha   90.00
_cell.angle_beta   90.00
_cell.angle_gamma   90.00
#
_symmetry.space_group_name_H-M   'P 1'
#
loop_
_entity.id
_entity.type
_entity.pdbx_description
1 polymer ?
#
loop_
_entity_poly.entity_id
_entity_poly.type
_entity_poly.pdbx_seq_one_letter_code
_entity_poly.pdbx_strand_id
1 'polypeptide(L)'
;MKVIWVLENVQDDEKVFGKLNTVLLIASIKLWKKNHPETTCVLYCDELTDRYLTRLGIKYLWDSIERINRKKDLNRSVFWAASKLEVLSEQNEPVILMDNDTLVYKPILHLIERDKHYVCNFEQGQGYYPTGLDPLVEQLSYKARWKMESVNVSFLYLPDPEFTRMYANLSLDIMEEFTRLNAPHSQYLIFAEQLLLRHLLERENKQVKSIISTYWNCQKWEWGENHNNGLWPIHESQTNFKHYGPLKVWIIKDQAGENYDREMEELINCIQMPELDMSFLLCR
;
A
#
# COMPACT_ATOMS: atom_id res chain seq x y z
N MET A 1 -10.81 10.75 11.85
CA MET A 1 -9.94 10.55 10.66
C MET A 1 -10.29 9.21 10.06
N LYS A 2 -10.43 9.14 8.74
CA LYS A 2 -10.75 7.92 8.01
C LYS A 2 -9.48 7.19 7.60
N VAL A 3 -9.44 5.89 7.82
CA VAL A 3 -8.34 5.01 7.40
C VAL A 3 -8.94 3.92 6.52
N ILE A 4 -8.34 3.71 5.36
CA ILE A 4 -8.84 2.79 4.35
C ILE A 4 -7.83 1.70 4.02
N TRP A 5 -8.35 0.49 3.87
CA TRP A 5 -7.69 -0.64 3.22
C TRP A 5 -8.42 -0.94 1.94
N VAL A 6 -7.69 -1.34 0.91
CA VAL A 6 -8.29 -1.70 -0.38
C VAL A 6 -7.79 -3.08 -0.79
N LEU A 7 -8.72 -3.98 -1.02
CA LEU A 7 -8.45 -5.36 -1.39
C LEU A 7 -9.30 -5.79 -2.58
N GLU A 8 -8.65 -6.11 -3.68
CA GLU A 8 -9.28 -6.64 -4.87
C GLU A 8 -8.68 -8.01 -5.21
N ASN A 9 -9.54 -9.01 -5.41
CA ASN A 9 -9.10 -10.31 -5.92
C ASN A 9 -9.05 -10.29 -7.45
N VAL A 10 -7.88 -9.99 -7.99
CA VAL A 10 -7.66 -9.82 -9.44
C VAL A 10 -7.69 -11.14 -10.21
N GLN A 11 -7.44 -12.28 -9.55
CA GLN A 11 -7.22 -13.57 -10.22
C GLN A 11 -8.41 -14.54 -10.17
N ASP A 12 -9.57 -14.12 -9.62
CA ASP A 12 -10.75 -14.94 -9.40
C ASP A 12 -10.46 -16.28 -8.68
N ASP A 13 -9.30 -16.43 -8.05
CA ASP A 13 -8.89 -17.61 -7.30
C ASP A 13 -8.91 -17.31 -5.79
N GLU A 14 -9.66 -18.07 -5.02
CA GLU A 14 -9.69 -17.99 -3.56
C GLU A 14 -8.31 -18.20 -2.91
N LYS A 15 -7.38 -18.82 -3.63
CA LYS A 15 -5.99 -19.01 -3.19
C LYS A 15 -5.14 -17.74 -3.17
N VAL A 16 -5.60 -16.64 -3.78
CA VAL A 16 -4.88 -15.35 -3.80
C VAL A 16 -4.67 -14.77 -2.40
N PHE A 17 -5.59 -15.06 -1.49
CA PHE A 17 -5.40 -14.73 -0.07
C PHE A 17 -4.62 -15.82 0.66
N GLY A 18 -3.42 -16.14 0.23
CA GLY A 18 -2.56 -17.07 0.99
C GLY A 18 -2.55 -16.73 2.48
N LYS A 19 -2.31 -17.74 3.32
CA LYS A 19 -2.35 -17.64 4.80
C LYS A 19 -1.62 -16.40 5.32
N LEU A 20 -0.40 -16.14 4.83
CA LEU A 20 0.41 -14.99 5.24
C LEU A 20 -0.31 -13.65 4.95
N ASN A 21 -0.90 -13.48 3.76
CA ASN A 21 -1.62 -12.25 3.41
C ASN A 21 -2.83 -12.02 4.32
N THR A 22 -3.55 -13.10 4.67
CA THR A 22 -4.69 -13.03 5.59
C THR A 22 -4.24 -12.65 6.99
N VAL A 23 -3.17 -13.26 7.50
CA VAL A 23 -2.62 -12.94 8.81
C VAL A 23 -2.11 -11.50 8.87
N LEU A 24 -1.40 -11.04 7.83
CA LEU A 24 -0.93 -9.66 7.73
C LEU A 24 -2.09 -8.66 7.72
N LEU A 25 -3.15 -8.93 6.96
CA LEU A 25 -4.35 -8.09 6.92
C LEU A 25 -4.99 -7.97 8.32
N ILE A 26 -5.19 -9.11 9.00
CA ILE A 26 -5.76 -9.12 10.35
C ILE A 26 -4.85 -8.38 11.33
N ALA A 27 -3.54 -8.60 11.26
CA ALA A 27 -2.57 -7.91 12.10
C ALA A 27 -2.58 -6.39 11.83
N SER A 28 -2.62 -5.98 10.56
CA SER A 28 -2.68 -4.57 10.17
C SER A 28 -3.85 -3.84 10.81
N ILE A 29 -5.07 -4.33 10.62
CA ILE A 29 -6.27 -3.68 11.19
C ILE A 29 -6.31 -3.73 12.72
N LYS A 30 -5.93 -4.86 13.34
CA LYS A 30 -5.96 -4.99 14.80
C LYS A 30 -4.94 -4.09 15.49
N LEU A 31 -3.71 -4.05 14.99
CA LEU A 31 -2.68 -3.16 15.52
C LEU A 31 -3.06 -1.70 15.34
N TRP A 32 -3.63 -1.36 14.17
CA TRP A 32 -4.12 -0.01 13.95
C TRP A 32 -5.19 0.38 14.97
N LYS A 33 -6.27 -0.39 15.08
CA LYS A 33 -7.37 -0.11 16.03
C LYS A 33 -6.92 -0.07 17.50
N LYS A 34 -5.96 -0.93 17.87
CA LYS A 34 -5.37 -0.91 19.21
C LYS A 34 -4.68 0.42 19.51
N ASN A 35 -3.96 0.97 18.53
CA ASN A 35 -3.13 2.17 18.70
C ASN A 35 -3.88 3.47 18.38
N HIS A 36 -4.99 3.39 17.59
CA HIS A 36 -5.76 4.54 17.11
C HIS A 36 -7.27 4.27 17.15
N PRO A 37 -7.84 3.99 18.35
CA PRO A 37 -9.25 3.60 18.50
C PRO A 37 -10.23 4.72 18.10
N GLU A 38 -9.75 5.97 17.96
CA GLU A 38 -10.53 7.15 17.57
C GLU A 38 -10.74 7.28 16.06
N THR A 39 -10.16 6.39 15.26
CA THR A 39 -10.25 6.44 13.79
C THR A 39 -11.38 5.58 13.27
N THR A 40 -11.93 5.96 12.12
CA THR A 40 -12.89 5.14 11.37
C THR A 40 -12.14 4.28 10.36
N CYS A 41 -12.21 2.97 10.53
CA CYS A 41 -11.53 1.98 9.70
C CYS A 41 -12.48 1.42 8.64
N VAL A 42 -12.18 1.65 7.37
CA VAL A 42 -13.02 1.23 6.24
C VAL A 42 -12.25 0.28 5.34
N LEU A 43 -12.86 -0.84 4.98
CA LEU A 43 -12.34 -1.73 3.96
C LEU A 43 -13.13 -1.53 2.66
N TYR A 44 -12.43 -1.25 1.57
CA TYR A 44 -12.97 -1.32 0.22
C TYR A 44 -12.58 -2.65 -0.41
N CYS A 45 -13.55 -3.40 -0.91
CA CYS A 45 -13.24 -4.69 -1.51
C CYS A 45 -14.21 -5.07 -2.64
N ASP A 46 -13.80 -6.04 -3.45
CA ASP A 46 -14.65 -6.71 -4.42
C ASP A 46 -15.54 -7.77 -3.76
N GLU A 47 -16.44 -8.37 -4.53
CA GLU A 47 -17.38 -9.38 -4.02
C GLU A 47 -16.71 -10.67 -3.57
N LEU A 48 -15.65 -11.09 -4.25
CA LEU A 48 -14.92 -12.33 -3.89
C LEU A 48 -14.23 -12.15 -2.55
N THR A 49 -13.57 -11.01 -2.35
CA THR A 49 -12.95 -10.66 -1.07
C THR A 49 -14.00 -10.58 0.05
N ASP A 50 -15.14 -9.94 -0.20
CA ASP A 50 -16.22 -9.85 0.80
C ASP A 50 -16.75 -11.22 1.23
N ARG A 51 -16.98 -12.14 0.28
CA ARG A 51 -17.35 -13.53 0.57
C ARG A 51 -16.27 -14.26 1.36
N TYR A 52 -15.00 -14.08 1.01
CA TYR A 52 -13.87 -14.67 1.72
C TYR A 52 -13.83 -14.23 3.18
N LEU A 53 -13.91 -12.90 3.45
CA LEU A 53 -13.91 -12.36 4.81
C LEU A 53 -15.15 -12.78 5.62
N THR A 54 -16.28 -12.98 4.94
CA THR A 54 -17.51 -13.49 5.56
C THR A 54 -17.31 -14.94 6.04
N ARG A 55 -16.69 -15.81 5.22
CA ARG A 55 -16.37 -17.19 5.62
C ARG A 55 -15.41 -17.27 6.79
N LEU A 56 -14.45 -16.34 6.84
CA LEU A 56 -13.52 -16.24 7.97
C LEU A 56 -14.15 -15.63 9.23
N GLY A 57 -15.34 -15.04 9.13
CA GLY A 57 -15.98 -14.38 10.26
C GLY A 57 -15.29 -13.12 10.77
N ILE A 58 -14.43 -12.47 9.96
CA ILE A 58 -13.57 -11.36 10.39
C ILE A 58 -14.02 -9.97 9.93
N LYS A 59 -15.17 -9.85 9.29
CA LYS A 59 -15.68 -8.56 8.78
C LYS A 59 -15.87 -7.50 9.87
N TYR A 60 -16.14 -7.92 11.10
CA TYR A 60 -16.31 -7.03 12.26
C TYR A 60 -15.04 -6.26 12.64
N LEU A 61 -13.89 -6.61 12.08
CA LEU A 61 -12.64 -5.87 12.34
C LEU A 61 -12.69 -4.45 11.78
N TRP A 62 -13.48 -4.20 10.73
CA TRP A 62 -13.68 -2.86 10.15
C TRP A 62 -15.00 -2.25 10.62
N ASP A 63 -15.04 -0.93 10.67
CA ASP A 63 -16.25 -0.20 11.04
C ASP A 63 -17.27 -0.19 9.90
N SER A 64 -16.77 -0.22 8.64
CA SER A 64 -17.60 -0.47 7.45
C SER A 64 -16.82 -1.20 6.37
N ILE A 65 -17.57 -1.88 5.48
CA ILE A 65 -17.05 -2.53 4.28
C ILE A 65 -17.83 -1.96 3.09
N GLU A 66 -17.07 -1.38 2.16
CA GLU A 66 -17.58 -0.70 0.99
C GLU A 66 -17.17 -1.46 -0.29
N ARG A 67 -17.95 -1.30 -1.35
CA ARG A 67 -17.61 -1.89 -2.66
C ARG A 67 -16.65 -0.99 -3.43
N ILE A 68 -15.66 -1.63 -4.09
CA ILE A 68 -14.80 -0.95 -5.06
C ILE A 68 -15.65 -0.63 -6.30
N ASN A 69 -15.68 0.64 -6.67
CA ASN A 69 -16.31 1.11 -7.89
C ASN A 69 -15.26 1.22 -9.00
N ARG A 70 -15.21 0.21 -9.88
CA ARG A 70 -14.28 0.18 -11.01
C ARG A 70 -14.66 1.26 -12.03
N LYS A 71 -13.73 2.16 -12.34
CA LYS A 71 -13.95 3.32 -13.22
C LYS A 71 -13.33 3.17 -14.60
N LYS A 72 -12.29 2.34 -14.70
CA LYS A 72 -11.47 2.19 -15.90
C LYS A 72 -11.37 0.73 -16.33
N ASP A 73 -11.34 0.51 -17.62
CA ASP A 73 -11.01 -0.79 -18.21
C ASP A 73 -9.49 -0.94 -18.28
N LEU A 74 -8.92 -1.56 -17.26
CA LEU A 74 -7.48 -1.69 -17.08
C LEU A 74 -7.05 -3.16 -17.15
N ASN A 75 -5.85 -3.38 -17.66
CA ASN A 75 -5.21 -4.69 -17.51
C ASN A 75 -4.84 -4.92 -16.03
N ARG A 76 -5.75 -5.52 -15.27
CA ARG A 76 -5.60 -5.75 -13.81
C ARG A 76 -4.46 -6.70 -13.46
N SER A 77 -3.98 -7.53 -14.38
CA SER A 77 -2.79 -8.35 -14.13
C SER A 77 -1.51 -7.52 -14.04
N VAL A 78 -1.47 -6.38 -14.72
CA VAL A 78 -0.36 -5.40 -14.66
C VAL A 78 -0.65 -4.35 -13.58
N PHE A 79 -1.87 -3.79 -13.56
CA PHE A 79 -2.29 -2.69 -12.70
C PHE A 79 -3.13 -3.19 -11.51
N TRP A 80 -2.63 -4.21 -10.81
CA TRP A 80 -3.32 -4.88 -9.70
C TRP A 80 -3.67 -3.96 -8.52
N ALA A 81 -2.97 -2.84 -8.33
CA ALA A 81 -3.26 -1.86 -7.28
C ALA A 81 -4.15 -0.69 -7.75
N ALA A 82 -4.68 -0.73 -9.00
CA ALA A 82 -5.51 0.35 -9.53
C ALA A 82 -6.76 0.62 -8.67
N SER A 83 -7.31 -0.40 -8.02
CA SER A 83 -8.42 -0.28 -7.09
C SER A 83 -8.17 0.71 -5.95
N LYS A 84 -6.93 0.85 -5.48
CA LYS A 84 -6.57 1.87 -4.48
C LYS A 84 -6.83 3.28 -5.02
N LEU A 85 -6.45 3.52 -6.27
CA LEU A 85 -6.62 4.82 -6.93
C LEU A 85 -8.10 5.09 -7.25
N GLU A 86 -8.86 4.05 -7.65
CA GLU A 86 -10.31 4.18 -7.85
C GLU A 86 -10.99 4.62 -6.55
N VAL A 87 -10.63 4.00 -5.42
CA VAL A 87 -11.14 4.39 -4.10
C VAL A 87 -10.69 5.79 -3.70
N LEU A 88 -9.41 6.13 -3.90
CA LEU A 88 -8.88 7.48 -3.62
C LEU A 88 -9.57 8.56 -4.44
N SER A 89 -9.95 8.26 -5.70
CA SER A 89 -10.63 9.22 -6.58
C SER A 89 -12.03 9.61 -6.11
N GLU A 90 -12.59 8.93 -5.11
CA GLU A 90 -13.91 9.19 -4.53
C GLU A 90 -13.85 9.83 -3.13
N GLN A 91 -12.63 10.02 -2.58
CA GLN A 91 -12.53 10.58 -1.24
C GLN A 91 -12.80 12.08 -1.23
N ASN A 92 -13.62 12.51 -0.25
CA ASN A 92 -14.03 13.90 -0.06
C ASN A 92 -13.53 14.48 1.27
N GLU A 93 -12.73 13.74 2.00
CA GLU A 93 -12.16 14.11 3.28
C GLU A 93 -10.69 13.63 3.38
N PRO A 94 -9.89 14.16 4.31
CA PRO A 94 -8.56 13.65 4.58
C PRO A 94 -8.58 12.15 4.88
N VAL A 95 -7.65 11.40 4.27
CA VAL A 95 -7.64 9.95 4.34
C VAL A 95 -6.24 9.40 4.56
N ILE A 96 -6.15 8.31 5.31
CA ILE A 96 -4.99 7.43 5.34
C ILE A 96 -5.32 6.19 4.53
N LEU A 97 -4.51 5.89 3.52
CA LEU A 97 -4.50 4.61 2.81
C LEU A 97 -3.42 3.73 3.42
N MET A 98 -3.77 2.49 3.75
CA MET A 98 -2.83 1.50 4.26
C MET A 98 -2.84 0.23 3.42
N ASP A 99 -1.65 -0.30 3.13
CA ASP A 99 -1.52 -1.64 2.58
C ASP A 99 -1.84 -2.70 3.63
N ASN A 100 -2.35 -3.83 3.19
CA ASN A 100 -2.72 -4.96 4.05
C ASN A 100 -1.52 -5.61 4.77
N ASP A 101 -0.31 -5.30 4.36
CA ASP A 101 0.94 -5.81 4.91
C ASP A 101 1.77 -4.72 5.63
N THR A 102 1.12 -3.63 5.99
CA THR A 102 1.68 -2.53 6.80
C THR A 102 1.20 -2.65 8.23
N LEU A 103 2.13 -2.80 9.17
CA LEU A 103 1.86 -2.96 10.59
C LEU A 103 2.32 -1.74 11.38
N VAL A 104 1.43 -1.17 12.18
CA VAL A 104 1.69 0.01 13.01
C VAL A 104 1.63 -0.39 14.48
N TYR A 105 2.80 -0.60 15.08
CA TYR A 105 2.92 -1.14 16.44
C TYR A 105 2.73 -0.09 17.54
N LYS A 106 2.89 1.20 17.22
CA LYS A 106 2.76 2.31 18.17
C LYS A 106 1.87 3.42 17.62
N PRO A 107 1.25 4.23 18.48
CA PRO A 107 0.49 5.40 18.04
C PRO A 107 1.35 6.35 17.20
N ILE A 108 0.87 6.74 16.01
CA ILE A 108 1.58 7.64 15.09
C ILE A 108 0.80 8.92 14.76
N LEU A 109 -0.51 8.95 14.97
CA LEU A 109 -1.35 10.08 14.54
C LEU A 109 -0.98 11.40 15.23
N HIS A 110 -0.44 11.34 16.45
CA HIS A 110 0.04 12.53 17.16
C HIS A 110 1.34 13.12 16.58
N LEU A 111 2.05 12.34 15.73
CA LEU A 111 3.26 12.77 15.00
C LEU A 111 2.95 13.31 13.61
N ILE A 112 1.73 13.07 13.12
CA ILE A 112 1.29 13.49 11.78
C ILE A 112 0.78 14.93 11.85
N GLU A 113 1.46 15.81 11.13
CA GLU A 113 1.01 17.20 10.91
C GLU A 113 -0.13 17.18 9.89
N ARG A 114 -1.29 17.69 10.29
CA ARG A 114 -2.55 17.53 9.54
C ARG A 114 -2.60 18.20 8.17
N ASP A 115 -1.71 19.14 7.92
CA ASP A 115 -1.58 19.90 6.67
C ASP A 115 -0.51 19.35 5.73
N LYS A 116 0.22 18.31 6.14
CA LYS A 116 1.30 17.70 5.36
C LYS A 116 0.94 16.31 4.88
N HIS A 117 1.45 15.96 3.71
CA HIS A 117 1.34 14.60 3.17
C HIS A 117 2.37 13.69 3.84
N TYR A 118 1.99 12.43 4.07
CA TYR A 118 2.91 11.42 4.59
C TYR A 118 2.90 10.19 3.71
N VAL A 119 4.09 9.65 3.48
CA VAL A 119 4.33 8.41 2.74
C VAL A 119 5.07 7.41 3.62
N CYS A 120 5.13 6.13 3.26
CA CYS A 120 5.89 5.15 4.01
C CYS A 120 7.37 5.55 4.08
N ASN A 121 8.02 5.63 2.93
CA ASN A 121 9.43 6.03 2.78
C ASN A 121 9.67 6.66 1.40
N PHE A 122 10.80 7.30 1.23
CA PHE A 122 11.29 7.68 -0.09
C PHE A 122 12.08 6.55 -0.72
N GLU A 123 12.01 6.45 -2.04
CA GLU A 123 12.69 5.42 -2.83
C GLU A 123 13.59 6.04 -3.89
N GLN A 124 14.79 5.46 -4.06
CA GLN A 124 15.69 5.80 -5.15
C GLN A 124 15.68 4.67 -6.17
N GLY A 125 15.24 4.97 -7.39
CA GLY A 125 14.87 3.96 -8.37
C GLY A 125 15.60 4.02 -9.70
N GLN A 126 16.88 4.46 -9.75
CA GLN A 126 17.63 4.41 -11.01
C GLN A 126 17.59 3.01 -11.62
N GLY A 127 17.01 2.89 -12.83
CA GLY A 127 16.89 1.61 -13.53
C GLY A 127 15.75 0.70 -13.06
N TYR A 128 15.00 1.07 -12.01
CA TYR A 128 13.85 0.30 -11.54
C TYR A 128 12.52 0.79 -12.13
N TYR A 129 12.36 2.10 -12.24
CA TYR A 129 11.18 2.71 -12.86
C TYR A 129 11.39 2.92 -14.35
N PRO A 130 10.34 2.81 -15.19
CA PRO A 130 10.38 3.35 -16.55
C PRO A 130 10.78 4.82 -16.50
N THR A 131 11.71 5.20 -17.36
CA THR A 131 12.22 6.59 -17.41
C THR A 131 11.58 7.36 -18.56
N GLY A 132 11.83 8.66 -18.65
CA GLY A 132 11.43 9.46 -19.80
C GLY A 132 12.06 9.06 -21.14
N LEU A 133 13.01 8.11 -21.14
CA LEU A 133 13.57 7.48 -22.35
C LEU A 133 12.85 6.15 -22.68
N ASP A 134 11.94 5.70 -21.83
CA ASP A 134 11.11 4.53 -22.13
C ASP A 134 10.10 4.85 -23.23
N PRO A 135 10.05 4.07 -24.32
CA PRO A 135 9.19 4.37 -25.48
C PRO A 135 7.69 4.45 -25.14
N LEU A 136 7.23 3.75 -24.11
CA LEU A 136 5.83 3.84 -23.67
C LEU A 136 5.59 5.12 -22.87
N VAL A 137 6.53 5.52 -22.03
CA VAL A 137 6.44 6.79 -21.28
C VAL A 137 6.48 7.99 -22.24
N GLU A 138 7.26 7.89 -23.33
CA GLU A 138 7.29 8.94 -24.36
C GLU A 138 5.94 9.09 -25.11
N GLN A 139 5.13 8.05 -25.16
CA GLN A 139 3.82 8.07 -25.81
C GLN A 139 2.69 8.59 -24.92
N LEU A 140 2.90 8.71 -23.59
CA LEU A 140 1.87 9.24 -22.70
C LEU A 140 1.43 10.65 -23.11
N SER A 141 0.15 10.94 -22.94
CA SER A 141 -0.40 12.29 -23.11
C SER A 141 0.14 13.26 -22.07
N TYR A 142 0.33 12.79 -20.85
CA TYR A 142 0.90 13.57 -19.76
C TYR A 142 2.43 13.62 -19.88
N LYS A 143 2.98 14.81 -20.08
CA LYS A 143 4.42 15.05 -20.20
C LYS A 143 4.99 15.66 -18.93
N ALA A 144 6.07 15.08 -18.43
CA ALA A 144 6.78 15.60 -17.28
C ALA A 144 8.28 15.33 -17.36
N ARG A 145 9.05 16.07 -16.58
CA ARG A 145 10.44 15.70 -16.28
C ARG A 145 10.42 14.73 -15.12
N TRP A 146 10.49 13.45 -15.44
CA TRP A 146 10.48 12.40 -14.42
C TRP A 146 11.80 12.41 -13.65
N LYS A 147 11.71 12.53 -12.33
CA LYS A 147 12.85 12.35 -11.42
C LYS A 147 12.98 10.88 -11.05
N MET A 148 14.16 10.52 -10.56
CA MET A 148 14.45 9.14 -10.15
C MET A 148 14.12 8.87 -8.68
N GLU A 149 13.65 9.88 -7.96
CA GLU A 149 13.13 9.74 -6.59
C GLU A 149 11.63 9.48 -6.65
N SER A 150 11.20 8.45 -5.97
CA SER A 150 9.82 8.05 -5.81
C SER A 150 9.43 7.96 -4.34
N VAL A 151 8.21 7.55 -4.07
CA VAL A 151 7.70 7.34 -2.72
C VAL A 151 7.03 5.98 -2.61
N ASN A 152 7.17 5.31 -1.48
CA ASN A 152 6.43 4.11 -1.16
C ASN A 152 5.09 4.49 -0.53
N VAL A 153 3.99 3.96 -1.06
CA VAL A 153 2.62 4.32 -0.67
C VAL A 153 1.93 3.26 0.20
N SER A 154 2.67 2.34 0.78
CA SER A 154 2.11 1.34 1.69
C SER A 154 1.47 1.96 2.94
N PHE A 155 1.91 3.15 3.30
CA PHE A 155 1.24 4.10 4.18
C PHE A 155 1.18 5.44 3.45
N LEU A 156 -0.02 5.98 3.25
CA LEU A 156 -0.21 7.23 2.53
C LEU A 156 -1.27 8.09 3.22
N TYR A 157 -0.86 9.21 3.82
CA TYR A 157 -1.77 10.22 4.34
C TYR A 157 -1.91 11.37 3.36
N LEU A 158 -3.14 11.61 2.96
CA LEU A 158 -3.53 12.66 2.00
C LEU A 158 -4.50 13.64 2.70
N PRO A 159 -4.00 14.81 3.14
CA PRO A 159 -4.82 15.80 3.86
C PRO A 159 -5.75 16.59 2.97
N ASP A 160 -5.47 16.68 1.68
CA ASP A 160 -6.17 17.51 0.70
C ASP A 160 -7.01 16.62 -0.25
N PRO A 161 -8.35 16.61 -0.11
CA PRO A 161 -9.19 15.76 -0.94
C PRO A 161 -9.20 16.15 -2.43
N GLU A 162 -8.96 17.41 -2.77
CA GLU A 162 -8.88 17.85 -4.18
C GLU A 162 -7.61 17.30 -4.84
N PHE A 163 -6.48 17.46 -4.15
CA PHE A 163 -5.22 16.86 -4.58
C PHE A 163 -5.33 15.33 -4.67
N THR A 164 -5.98 14.68 -3.69
CA THR A 164 -6.19 13.23 -3.66
C THR A 164 -6.92 12.76 -4.91
N ARG A 165 -8.03 13.39 -5.27
CA ARG A 165 -8.81 13.04 -6.47
C ARG A 165 -8.05 13.35 -7.76
N MET A 166 -7.35 14.49 -7.83
CA MET A 166 -6.53 14.85 -8.98
C MET A 166 -5.44 13.80 -9.23
N TYR A 167 -4.68 13.46 -8.19
CA TYR A 167 -3.64 12.43 -8.26
C TYR A 167 -4.20 11.09 -8.71
N ALA A 168 -5.27 10.62 -8.06
CA ALA A 168 -5.86 9.33 -8.33
C ALA A 168 -6.42 9.23 -9.76
N ASN A 169 -7.13 10.24 -10.23
CA ASN A 169 -7.67 10.24 -11.58
C ASN A 169 -6.56 10.28 -12.65
N LEU A 170 -5.54 11.13 -12.46
CA LEU A 170 -4.43 11.18 -13.42
C LEU A 170 -3.64 9.86 -13.44
N SER A 171 -3.45 9.21 -12.29
CA SER A 171 -2.83 7.88 -12.21
C SER A 171 -3.62 6.85 -13.00
N LEU A 172 -4.95 6.84 -12.85
CA LEU A 172 -5.85 5.94 -13.59
C LEU A 172 -5.81 6.22 -15.10
N ASP A 173 -5.77 7.48 -15.51
CA ASP A 173 -5.66 7.87 -16.94
C ASP A 173 -4.34 7.36 -17.54
N ILE A 174 -3.23 7.52 -16.84
CA ILE A 174 -1.92 6.99 -17.25
C ILE A 174 -1.93 5.46 -17.33
N MET A 175 -2.54 4.77 -16.37
CA MET A 175 -2.68 3.31 -16.41
C MET A 175 -3.53 2.85 -17.60
N GLU A 176 -4.57 3.59 -17.93
CA GLU A 176 -5.40 3.32 -19.11
C GLU A 176 -4.61 3.51 -20.41
N GLU A 177 -3.79 4.57 -20.51
CA GLU A 177 -2.89 4.75 -21.65
C GLU A 177 -1.89 3.59 -21.77
N PHE A 178 -1.25 3.19 -20.67
CA PHE A 178 -0.36 2.03 -20.63
C PHE A 178 -1.09 0.71 -20.97
N THR A 179 -2.34 0.55 -20.56
CA THR A 179 -3.16 -0.61 -20.97
C THR A 179 -3.35 -0.65 -22.46
N ARG A 180 -3.68 0.49 -23.10
CA ARG A 180 -3.81 0.61 -24.56
C ARG A 180 -2.49 0.38 -25.32
N LEU A 181 -1.39 0.75 -24.70
CA LEU A 181 -0.04 0.54 -25.23
C LEU A 181 0.51 -0.88 -24.94
N ASN A 182 -0.29 -1.76 -24.32
CA ASN A 182 0.10 -3.13 -23.94
C ASN A 182 1.35 -3.17 -23.05
N ALA A 183 1.44 -2.28 -22.06
CA ALA A 183 2.55 -2.27 -21.10
C ALA A 183 2.73 -3.64 -20.44
N PRO A 184 3.93 -4.25 -20.51
CA PRO A 184 4.09 -5.67 -20.19
C PRO A 184 4.37 -5.97 -18.70
N HIS A 185 4.71 -4.95 -17.89
CA HIS A 185 5.26 -5.16 -16.55
C HIS A 185 4.63 -4.27 -15.50
N SER A 186 4.52 -4.78 -14.28
CA SER A 186 4.03 -4.05 -13.10
C SER A 186 4.85 -2.81 -12.72
N GLN A 187 6.03 -2.62 -13.29
CA GLN A 187 6.80 -1.37 -13.13
C GLN A 187 6.05 -0.14 -13.64
N TYR A 188 5.18 -0.29 -14.65
CA TYR A 188 4.31 0.79 -15.12
C TYR A 188 3.20 1.14 -14.13
N LEU A 189 2.76 0.17 -13.31
CA LEU A 189 1.90 0.45 -12.16
C LEU A 189 2.62 1.35 -11.15
N ILE A 190 3.83 0.95 -10.74
CA ILE A 190 4.62 1.68 -9.75
C ILE A 190 4.95 3.09 -10.26
N PHE A 191 5.23 3.23 -11.56
CA PHE A 191 5.39 4.53 -12.21
C PHE A 191 4.13 5.39 -12.07
N ALA A 192 2.96 4.86 -12.43
CA ALA A 192 1.70 5.60 -12.42
C ALA A 192 1.18 5.88 -10.99
N GLU A 193 1.52 5.06 -10.01
CA GLU A 193 1.14 5.22 -8.60
C GLU A 193 2.17 6.06 -7.84
N GLN A 194 3.39 5.60 -7.76
CA GLN A 194 4.38 6.10 -6.79
C GLN A 194 5.22 7.26 -7.36
N LEU A 195 5.74 7.10 -8.56
CA LEU A 195 6.58 8.13 -9.18
C LEU A 195 5.74 9.36 -9.56
N LEU A 196 4.54 9.14 -10.09
CA LEU A 196 3.61 10.23 -10.40
C LEU A 196 3.21 11.00 -9.14
N LEU A 197 2.89 10.31 -8.03
CA LEU A 197 2.57 10.98 -6.77
C LEU A 197 3.71 11.90 -6.34
N ARG A 198 4.96 11.41 -6.36
CA ARG A 198 6.12 12.22 -6.00
C ARG A 198 6.27 13.45 -6.89
N HIS A 199 6.08 13.27 -8.20
CA HIS A 199 6.12 14.36 -9.16
C HIS A 199 5.01 15.41 -8.90
N LEU A 200 3.78 14.97 -8.63
CA LEU A 200 2.66 15.87 -8.36
C LEU A 200 2.83 16.64 -7.05
N LEU A 201 3.29 15.99 -5.99
CA LEU A 201 3.58 16.66 -4.72
C LEU A 201 4.59 17.79 -4.92
N GLU A 202 5.61 17.60 -5.72
CA GLU A 202 6.59 18.63 -6.04
C GLU A 202 5.99 19.74 -6.92
N ARG A 203 5.30 19.38 -8.00
CA ARG A 203 4.67 20.32 -8.92
C ARG A 203 3.68 21.26 -8.23
N GLU A 204 2.88 20.71 -7.31
CA GLU A 204 1.87 21.46 -6.56
C GLU A 204 2.45 22.08 -5.28
N ASN A 205 3.79 22.06 -5.11
CA ASN A 205 4.50 22.61 -3.94
C ASN A 205 3.93 22.09 -2.61
N LYS A 206 3.51 20.82 -2.56
CA LYS A 206 2.98 20.15 -1.37
C LYS A 206 4.13 19.65 -0.50
N GLN A 207 4.03 19.88 0.81
CA GLN A 207 5.00 19.33 1.75
C GLN A 207 4.72 17.85 1.97
N VAL A 208 5.76 17.02 1.84
CA VAL A 208 5.71 15.59 2.07
C VAL A 208 6.76 15.15 3.08
N LYS A 209 6.35 14.28 3.99
CA LYS A 209 7.19 13.62 4.98
C LYS A 209 7.06 12.10 4.84
N SER A 210 7.98 11.35 5.42
CA SER A 210 7.91 9.90 5.45
C SER A 210 7.80 9.36 6.87
N ILE A 211 7.19 8.19 7.01
CA ILE A 211 7.17 7.45 8.29
C ILE A 211 8.58 6.91 8.57
N ILE A 212 9.18 6.26 7.57
CA ILE A 212 10.57 5.79 7.64
C ILE A 212 11.47 6.84 7.01
N SER A 213 12.41 7.38 7.77
CA SER A 213 13.31 8.45 7.31
C SER A 213 14.47 7.95 6.45
N THR A 214 14.63 6.64 6.33
CA THR A 214 15.71 6.03 5.54
C THR A 214 15.23 5.77 4.12
N TYR A 215 16.05 6.13 3.12
CA TYR A 215 15.80 5.82 1.73
C TYR A 215 15.83 4.32 1.45
N TRP A 216 14.90 3.83 0.64
CA TRP A 216 15.00 2.51 0.04
C TRP A 216 15.66 2.61 -1.34
N ASN A 217 16.76 1.88 -1.54
CA ASN A 217 17.42 1.79 -2.83
C ASN A 217 16.85 0.60 -3.61
N CYS A 218 15.98 0.86 -4.58
CA CYS A 218 15.30 -0.17 -5.38
C CYS A 218 16.27 -0.98 -6.26
N GLN A 219 17.41 -0.44 -6.63
CA GLN A 219 18.40 -1.14 -7.46
C GLN A 219 19.24 -2.13 -6.66
N LYS A 220 19.65 -1.72 -5.46
CA LYS A 220 20.49 -2.52 -4.58
C LYS A 220 19.72 -3.41 -3.60
N TRP A 221 18.40 -3.15 -3.45
CA TRP A 221 17.54 -3.82 -2.48
C TRP A 221 18.02 -3.65 -1.03
N GLU A 222 18.47 -2.45 -0.69
CA GLU A 222 18.98 -2.12 0.64
C GLU A 222 18.49 -0.75 1.12
N TRP A 223 18.51 -0.56 2.44
CA TRP A 223 18.27 0.74 3.05
C TRP A 223 19.55 1.59 2.94
N GLY A 224 19.40 2.83 2.47
CA GLY A 224 20.48 3.78 2.29
C GLY A 224 20.60 4.78 3.45
N GLU A 225 20.93 6.01 3.10
CA GLU A 225 21.09 7.12 4.06
C GLU A 225 19.74 7.62 4.56
N ASN A 226 19.75 8.31 5.72
CA ASN A 226 18.55 8.93 6.28
C ASN A 226 18.17 10.19 5.49
N HIS A 227 16.87 10.36 5.30
CA HIS A 227 16.26 11.57 4.77
C HIS A 227 15.80 12.47 5.92
N ASN A 228 16.05 13.78 5.82
CA ASN A 228 15.80 14.73 6.92
C ASN A 228 14.30 14.96 7.24
N ASN A 229 13.39 14.42 6.43
CA ASN A 229 11.94 14.65 6.53
C ASN A 229 11.15 13.42 7.00
N GLY A 230 11.76 12.45 7.67
CA GLY A 230 11.11 11.24 8.16
C GLY A 230 10.95 11.21 9.68
N LEU A 231 10.01 10.39 10.18
CA LEU A 231 9.74 10.26 11.62
C LEU A 231 10.79 9.38 12.30
N TRP A 232 11.11 8.22 11.71
CA TRP A 232 12.02 7.25 12.32
C TRP A 232 13.04 6.70 11.32
N PRO A 233 14.33 6.58 11.72
CA PRO A 233 15.29 5.76 10.97
C PRO A 233 14.83 4.30 10.89
N ILE A 234 15.30 3.54 9.88
CA ILE A 234 14.82 2.16 9.67
C ILE A 234 15.00 1.25 10.89
N HIS A 235 16.11 1.35 11.62
CA HIS A 235 16.38 0.54 12.80
C HIS A 235 15.41 0.82 13.97
N GLU A 236 14.90 2.06 14.11
CA GLU A 236 13.88 2.41 15.08
C GLU A 236 12.48 2.10 14.56
N SER A 237 12.26 2.19 13.25
CA SER A 237 10.95 1.93 12.65
C SER A 237 10.51 0.49 12.83
N GLN A 238 11.40 -0.49 12.80
CA GLN A 238 11.07 -1.91 12.92
C GLN A 238 10.25 -2.27 14.17
N THR A 239 10.40 -1.50 15.26
CA THR A 239 9.62 -1.66 16.49
C THR A 239 8.37 -0.79 16.55
N ASN A 240 8.22 0.17 15.66
CA ASN A 240 7.13 1.14 15.65
C ASN A 240 6.21 0.96 14.44
N PHE A 241 6.81 0.59 13.31
CA PHE A 241 6.16 0.51 12.01
C PHE A 241 6.91 -0.49 11.11
N LYS A 242 6.22 -1.44 10.49
CA LYS A 242 6.83 -2.44 9.60
C LYS A 242 5.98 -2.58 8.33
N HIS A 243 6.63 -2.47 7.18
CA HIS A 243 6.03 -2.80 5.89
C HIS A 243 6.66 -4.08 5.36
N TYR A 244 5.83 -5.10 5.13
CA TYR A 244 6.28 -6.43 4.70
C TYR A 244 6.55 -6.54 3.19
N GLY A 245 6.08 -5.64 2.35
CA GLY A 245 6.26 -5.59 0.90
C GLY A 245 7.25 -6.60 0.31
N PRO A 246 8.53 -6.22 0.11
CA PRO A 246 9.55 -7.14 -0.41
C PRO A 246 9.84 -8.35 0.49
N LEU A 247 9.80 -8.18 1.83
CA LEU A 247 10.02 -9.27 2.79
C LEU A 247 9.02 -10.42 2.61
N LYS A 248 7.79 -10.11 2.25
CA LYS A 248 6.72 -11.09 1.99
C LYS A 248 7.14 -12.13 0.94
N VAL A 249 7.82 -11.69 -0.12
CA VAL A 249 8.30 -12.59 -1.17
C VAL A 249 9.35 -13.57 -0.64
N TRP A 250 10.25 -13.12 0.24
CA TRP A 250 11.26 -13.97 0.87
C TRP A 250 10.63 -14.96 1.84
N ILE A 251 9.70 -14.50 2.68
CA ILE A 251 8.98 -15.35 3.63
C ILE A 251 8.19 -16.43 2.89
N ILE A 252 7.49 -16.07 1.79
CA ILE A 252 6.74 -17.04 0.99
C ILE A 252 7.67 -18.08 0.32
N LYS A 253 8.84 -17.66 -0.15
CA LYS A 253 9.83 -18.58 -0.73
C LYS A 253 10.40 -19.55 0.29
N ASP A 254 10.43 -19.18 1.56
CA ASP A 254 10.91 -20.00 2.69
C ASP A 254 9.78 -20.74 3.42
N GLN A 255 8.66 -21.03 2.73
CA GLN A 255 7.44 -21.65 3.33
C GLN A 255 7.69 -22.97 4.08
N ALA A 256 8.81 -23.64 3.84
CA ALA A 256 9.23 -24.85 4.55
C ALA A 256 10.34 -24.57 5.58
N GLY A 257 10.74 -23.32 5.79
CA GLY A 257 11.87 -22.93 6.63
C GLY A 257 11.48 -22.29 7.95
N GLU A 258 12.44 -22.24 8.86
CA GLU A 258 12.29 -21.66 10.21
C GLU A 258 11.89 -20.18 10.20
N ASN A 259 12.26 -19.42 9.15
CA ASN A 259 11.92 -18.01 9.05
C ASN A 259 10.40 -17.79 8.83
N TYR A 260 9.76 -18.64 8.00
CA TYR A 260 8.32 -18.56 7.78
C TYR A 260 7.55 -18.86 9.08
N ASP A 261 7.91 -19.95 9.76
CA ASP A 261 7.24 -20.38 10.99
C ASP A 261 7.41 -19.30 12.09
N ARG A 262 8.60 -18.73 12.24
CA ARG A 262 8.88 -17.65 13.21
C ARG A 262 8.05 -16.39 12.92
N GLU A 263 8.05 -15.90 11.68
CA GLU A 263 7.29 -14.69 11.32
C GLU A 263 5.79 -14.92 11.46
N MET A 264 5.30 -16.10 11.12
CA MET A 264 3.89 -16.46 11.32
C MET A 264 3.53 -16.50 12.81
N GLU A 265 4.37 -17.06 13.67
CA GLU A 265 4.16 -17.10 15.10
C GLU A 265 4.15 -15.68 15.71
N GLU A 266 5.09 -14.82 15.33
CA GLU A 266 5.12 -13.42 15.74
C GLU A 266 3.84 -12.68 15.34
N LEU A 267 3.38 -12.86 14.09
CA LEU A 267 2.15 -12.23 13.59
C LEU A 267 0.90 -12.75 14.32
N ILE A 268 0.82 -14.07 14.55
CA ILE A 268 -0.29 -14.69 15.27
C ILE A 268 -0.34 -14.17 16.72
N ASN A 269 0.80 -14.05 17.38
CA ASN A 269 0.90 -13.47 18.72
C ASN A 269 0.44 -12.00 18.77
N CYS A 270 0.70 -11.22 17.70
CA CYS A 270 0.18 -9.86 17.59
C CYS A 270 -1.35 -9.80 17.44
N ILE A 271 -1.94 -10.80 16.79
CA ILE A 271 -3.38 -10.84 16.51
C ILE A 271 -4.22 -11.08 17.76
N GLN A 272 -3.82 -12.00 18.65
CA GLN A 272 -4.52 -12.36 19.90
C GLN A 272 -6.05 -12.51 19.72
N MET A 273 -6.47 -13.41 18.81
CA MET A 273 -7.89 -13.69 18.53
C MET A 273 -8.25 -15.12 18.95
N PRO A 274 -8.63 -15.33 20.22
CA PRO A 274 -9.01 -16.66 20.69
C PRO A 274 -10.27 -17.21 20.00
N GLU A 275 -11.13 -16.34 19.49
CA GLU A 275 -12.35 -16.70 18.77
C GLU A 275 -12.14 -17.08 17.29
N LEU A 276 -10.98 -16.77 16.72
CA LEU A 276 -10.67 -17.17 15.34
C LEU A 276 -10.18 -18.63 15.37
N ASP A 277 -10.82 -19.49 14.60
CA ASP A 277 -10.25 -20.81 14.36
C ASP A 277 -8.93 -20.68 13.58
N MET A 278 -7.85 -20.54 14.34
CA MET A 278 -6.49 -20.40 13.78
C MET A 278 -5.99 -21.70 13.17
N SER A 279 -6.72 -22.83 13.30
CA SER A 279 -6.30 -24.13 12.79
C SER A 279 -6.08 -24.09 11.28
N PHE A 280 -6.91 -23.36 10.53
CA PHE A 280 -6.74 -23.20 9.10
C PHE A 280 -5.49 -22.39 8.72
N LEU A 281 -5.03 -21.49 9.60
CA LEU A 281 -3.80 -20.72 9.43
C LEU A 281 -2.55 -21.53 9.80
N LEU A 282 -2.68 -22.51 10.70
CA LEU A 282 -1.58 -23.33 11.21
C LEU A 282 -1.40 -24.64 10.43
N CYS A 283 -2.43 -25.15 9.73
CA CYS A 283 -2.28 -26.33 8.88
C CYS A 283 -1.38 -26.01 7.68
N ARG A 284 -0.29 -26.77 7.52
CA ARG A 284 0.63 -26.73 6.36
C ARG A 284 -0.03 -27.17 5.06
#